data_7a632bed74e3ef320dc2734f45d8d8f2
#
_entry.id   7a632bed74e3ef320dc2734f45d8d8f2
#
_cell.length_a   1.000
_cell.length_b   1.000
_cell.length_c   1.000
_cell.angle_alpha   90.00
_cell.angle_beta   90.00
_cell.angle_gamma   90.00
#
_symmetry.space_group_name_H-M   'P 1'
#
loop_
_entity.id
_entity.type
_entity.pdbx_description
1 polymer ?
#
loop_
_entity_poly.entity_id
_entity_poly.type
_entity_poly.pdbx_seq_one_letter_code
_entity_poly.pdbx_strand_id
1 'polypeptide(L)' 'MPIFVNEIFDIIQQVSKTGTTVLLVEQNAKKALSIADRAYVLETGKIVLTGDAKELMDNESIKKAYLGE' A
#
# COMPACT_ATOMS: atom_id res chain seq x y z
N MET A 1 -4.10 -16.03 -7.82
CA MET A 1 -3.40 -16.58 -6.98
C MET A 1 -3.49 -16.27 -5.65
N PRO A 2 -4.03 -16.31 -5.09
CA PRO A 2 -4.60 -15.72 -4.07
C PRO A 2 -4.21 -16.15 -2.73
N ILE A 3 -4.15 -17.39 -2.44
CA ILE A 3 -3.91 -17.84 -1.08
C ILE A 3 -2.55 -17.42 -0.56
N PHE A 4 -1.50 -17.69 -1.33
CA PHE A 4 -0.15 -17.37 -0.87
C PHE A 4 0.10 -15.88 -0.74
N VAL A 5 -0.50 -15.08 -1.62
CA VAL A 5 -0.36 -13.63 -1.55
C VAL A 5 -0.99 -13.10 -0.27
N ASN A 6 -2.20 -13.58 0.05
CA ASN A 6 -2.88 -13.14 1.27
C ASN A 6 -2.12 -13.56 2.52
N GLU A 7 -1.52 -14.74 2.52
CA GLU A 7 -0.71 -15.19 3.65
C GLU A 7 0.51 -14.30 3.85
N ILE A 8 1.15 -13.88 2.76
CA ILE A 8 2.30 -12.99 2.84
C ILE A 8 1.90 -11.65 3.43
N PHE A 9 0.77 -11.09 3.01
CA PHE A 9 0.29 -9.82 3.55
C PHE A 9 -0.07 -9.94 5.03
N ASP A 10 -0.64 -11.08 5.44
CA ASP A 10 -0.92 -11.33 6.86
C ASP A 10 0.36 -11.36 7.67
N ILE A 11 1.41 -12.01 7.17
CA ILE A 11 2.70 -12.06 7.84
C ILE A 11 3.29 -10.66 7.98
N ILE A 12 3.23 -9.86 6.93
CA ILE A 12 3.72 -8.49 6.96
C ILE A 12 3.03 -7.69 8.05
N GLN A 13 1.72 -7.82 8.16
CA GLN A 13 0.96 -7.12 9.20
C GLN A 13 1.37 -7.59 10.60
N GLN A 14 1.58 -8.88 10.79
CA GLN A 14 2.00 -9.42 12.07
C GLN A 14 3.37 -8.90 12.47
N VAL A 15 4.31 -8.87 11.54
CA VAL A 15 5.64 -8.33 11.77
C VAL A 15 5.58 -6.86 12.14
N SER A 16 4.77 -6.11 11.42
CA SER A 16 4.59 -4.69 11.68
C SER A 16 4.06 -4.43 13.10
N LYS A 17 3.15 -5.27 13.56
CA LYS A 17 2.56 -5.11 14.89
C LYS A 17 3.54 -5.36 16.02
N THR A 18 4.66 -6.01 15.77
CA THR A 18 5.69 -6.22 16.79
C THR A 18 6.55 -4.98 16.99
N GLY A 19 6.30 -3.91 16.25
CA GLY A 19 7.10 -2.70 16.33
C GLY A 19 8.18 -2.61 15.26
N THR A 20 8.27 -3.60 14.39
CA THR A 20 9.24 -3.61 13.30
C THR A 20 8.73 -2.73 12.16
N THR A 21 9.56 -1.79 11.73
CA THR A 21 9.24 -0.99 10.55
C THR A 21 9.40 -1.85 9.30
N VAL A 22 8.38 -1.83 8.45
CA VAL A 22 8.39 -2.63 7.23
C VAL A 22 8.25 -1.70 6.03
N LEU A 23 9.16 -1.85 5.08
CA LEU A 23 9.06 -1.15 3.80
C LEU A 23 8.55 -2.15 2.77
N LEU A 24 7.37 -1.89 2.23
CA LEU A 24 6.75 -2.74 1.23
C LEU A 24 6.74 -2.02 -0.11
N VAL A 25 7.25 -2.68 -1.14
CA VAL A 25 7.14 -2.18 -2.51
C VAL A 25 6.16 -3.10 -3.23
N GLU A 26 5.05 -2.53 -3.67
CA GLU A 26 3.96 -3.33 -4.22
C GLU A 26 3.27 -2.55 -5.33
N GLN A 27 3.09 -3.17 -6.48
CA GLN A 27 2.44 -2.52 -7.61
C GLN A 27 0.93 -2.44 -7.41
N ASN A 28 0.33 -3.41 -6.74
CA ASN A 28 -1.11 -3.40 -6.47
C ASN A 28 -1.39 -2.41 -5.35
N ALA A 29 -1.76 -1.20 -5.72
CA ALA A 29 -1.96 -0.11 -4.77
C ALA A 29 -3.03 -0.40 -3.74
N LYS A 30 -4.12 -1.02 -4.15
CA LYS A 30 -5.23 -1.31 -3.24
C LYS A 30 -4.78 -2.23 -2.11
N LYS A 31 -4.02 -3.28 -2.44
CA LYS A 31 -3.49 -4.18 -1.41
C LYS A 31 -2.49 -3.49 -0.51
N ALA A 32 -1.56 -2.75 -1.10
CA ALA A 32 -0.54 -2.06 -0.31
C ALA A 32 -1.18 -1.06 0.66
N LEU A 33 -2.10 -0.25 0.18
CA LEU A 33 -2.74 0.77 1.01
C LEU A 33 -3.63 0.16 2.09
N SER A 34 -4.13 -1.06 1.87
CA SER A 34 -4.99 -1.71 2.84
C SER A 34 -4.25 -2.11 4.11
N ILE A 35 -2.93 -2.27 4.05
CA ILE A 35 -2.15 -2.68 5.23
C ILE A 35 -1.12 -1.64 5.66
N ALA A 36 -0.86 -0.63 4.87
CA ALA A 36 0.15 0.36 5.16
C ALA A 36 -0.36 1.43 6.12
N ASP A 37 0.56 2.04 6.86
CA ASP A 37 0.23 3.23 7.65
C ASP A 37 0.45 4.48 6.81
N ARG A 38 1.53 4.50 6.05
CA ARG A 38 1.89 5.61 5.17
C ARG A 38 2.31 5.05 3.83
N ALA A 39 2.21 5.85 2.80
CA ALA A 39 2.60 5.42 1.47
C ALA A 39 3.22 6.53 0.65
N TYR A 40 4.03 6.13 -0.31
CA TYR A 40 4.63 7.00 -1.30
C TYR A 40 4.23 6.45 -2.66
N VAL A 41 3.68 7.29 -3.51
CA VAL A 41 3.31 6.91 -4.87
C VAL A 41 4.41 7.37 -5.81
N LEU A 42 4.99 6.43 -6.55
CA LEU A 42 6.06 6.73 -7.48
C LEU A 42 5.59 6.58 -8.92
N GLU A 43 5.99 7.53 -9.75
CA GLU A 43 5.78 7.44 -11.20
C GLU A 43 7.09 7.82 -11.87
N THR A 44 7.57 6.95 -12.73
CA THR A 44 8.79 7.19 -13.49
C THR A 44 9.95 7.61 -12.58
N GLY A 45 10.10 6.89 -11.46
CA GLY A 45 11.21 7.10 -10.54
C GLY A 45 11.09 8.31 -9.62
N LYS A 46 9.93 8.98 -9.60
CA LYS A 46 9.74 10.16 -8.76
C LYS A 46 8.55 9.98 -7.85
N ILE A 47 8.66 10.49 -6.63
CA ILE A 47 7.54 10.50 -5.71
C ILE A 47 6.58 11.60 -6.14
N VAL A 48 5.37 11.23 -6.53
CA VAL A 48 4.37 12.19 -6.97
C VAL A 48 3.32 12.48 -5.90
N LEU A 49 3.20 11.62 -4.90
CA LEU A 49 2.25 11.82 -3.83
C LEU A 49 2.70 11.01 -2.62
N THR A 50 2.46 11.51 -1.42
CA THR A 50 2.77 10.81 -0.20
C THR A 50 1.77 11.20 0.88
N GLY A 51 1.57 10.36 1.85
CA GLY A 51 0.71 10.66 2.97
C GLY A 51 0.22 9.44 3.70
N ASP A 52 -0.77 9.65 4.56
CA ASP A 52 -1.43 8.60 5.30
C ASP A 52 -2.16 7.67 4.34
N ALA A 53 -2.03 6.36 4.56
CA ALA A 53 -2.61 5.39 3.62
C ALA A 53 -4.13 5.52 3.49
N LYS A 54 -4.83 5.79 4.59
CA LYS A 54 -6.29 5.95 4.54
C LYS A 54 -6.67 7.19 3.75
N GLU A 55 -5.92 8.27 3.90
CA GLU A 55 -6.19 9.48 3.13
C GLU A 55 -5.97 9.23 1.64
N LEU A 56 -4.92 8.50 1.30
CA LEU A 56 -4.64 8.18 -0.10
C LEU A 56 -5.73 7.29 -0.70
N MET A 57 -6.28 6.37 0.08
CA MET A 57 -7.36 5.52 -0.39
C MET A 57 -8.62 6.33 -0.71
N ASP A 58 -8.80 7.47 -0.06
CA ASP A 58 -9.97 8.32 -0.31
C ASP A 58 -9.70 9.39 -1.36
N ASN A 59 -8.47 9.49 -1.85
CA ASN A 59 -8.11 10.49 -2.83
C ASN A 59 -8.64 10.11 -4.21
N GLU A 60 -9.39 11.01 -4.85
CA GLU A 60 -10.03 10.72 -6.12
C GLU A 60 -9.04 10.42 -7.25
N SER A 61 -7.92 11.13 -7.27
CA SER A 61 -6.89 10.88 -8.28
C SER A 61 -6.29 9.49 -8.13
N ILE A 62 -6.07 9.06 -6.88
CA ILE A 62 -5.54 7.73 -6.59
C ILE A 62 -6.55 6.66 -6.98
N LYS A 63 -7.82 6.86 -6.65
CA LYS A 63 -8.87 5.91 -7.01
C LYS A 63 -8.91 5.69 -8.52
N LYS A 64 -8.88 6.77 -9.28
CA LYS A 64 -8.96 6.68 -10.73
C LYS A 64 -7.71 6.07 -11.33
N ALA A 65 -6.55 6.47 -10.85
CA ALA A 65 -5.29 6.03 -11.46
C ALA A 65 -4.87 4.62 -11.05
N TYR A 66 -5.14 4.23 -9.81
CA TYR A 66 -4.53 3.01 -9.25
C TYR A 66 -5.50 2.03 -8.61
N LEU A 67 -6.68 2.45 -8.20
CA LEU A 67 -7.60 1.56 -7.47
C LEU A 67 -8.72 0.98 -8.32
N GLY A 68 -8.78 1.34 -9.59
CA GLY A 68 -9.79 0.81 -10.50
C GLY A 68 -11.19 1.39 -10.28
N GLU A 69 -11.26 2.56 -9.69
CA GLU A 69 -12.56 3.18 -9.40
C GLU A 69 -12.84 4.42 -10.28
#